data_29de0b5e5bea78e7215c06abdeef8a14
#
_entry.id   29de0b5e5bea78e7215c06abdeef8a14
#
_cell.length_a   1.000
_cell.length_b   1.000
_cell.length_c   1.000
_cell.angle_alpha   90.00
_cell.angle_beta   90.00
_cell.angle_gamma   90.00
#
_symmetry.space_group_name_H-M   'P 1'
#
loop_
_entity.id
_entity.type
_entity.pdbx_description
1 polymer ?
#
loop_
_entity_poly.entity_id
_entity_poly.type
_entity_poly.pdbx_seq_one_letter_code
_entity_poly.pdbx_strand_id
1 'polypeptide(L)'
;MTRYVFVTGGVVSSLGKGIAAASLAAVLEARGLKVTLLKLDPYINLDPGTMSPFQHGEVFVTDDGAETDLDLGHYERFTRTTMTKRNNFTTGRVYDAVLRKERRGDYLGGTVQVIPHVTDEIKRRVIKGADGADVAVVEVGGTAGDIESQPFLEAVRQLKLELGPTRALLMHLTLIPYIATAGEIKTKPTQHSVKELRSIGLQPDVLLCRCAVDVDEGARRKISLFTNVEFRAVIPLLDADSIYKIPGNLNANGLDDYVLDQFQLDSPAADLSEWDEVVAREFSKTRGTVTVGMVEIGRASCRERG
;
A
#
# COMPACT_ATOMS: atom_id res chain seq x y z
N MET A 1 -5.98 -6.65 19.89
CA MET A 1 -6.80 -5.82 18.97
C MET A 1 -5.95 -5.40 17.79
N THR A 2 -6.42 -5.59 16.55
CA THR A 2 -5.67 -5.25 15.33
C THR A 2 -5.46 -3.75 15.20
N ARG A 3 -4.27 -3.37 14.76
CA ARG A 3 -3.87 -2.00 14.40
C ARG A 3 -3.75 -1.89 12.89
N TYR A 4 -3.94 -0.70 12.34
CA TYR A 4 -4.05 -0.51 10.89
C TYR A 4 -3.07 0.56 10.41
N VAL A 5 -2.24 0.21 9.43
CA VAL A 5 -1.44 1.18 8.68
C VAL A 5 -2.08 1.32 7.30
N PHE A 6 -2.76 2.44 7.07
CA PHE A 6 -3.31 2.75 5.75
C PHE A 6 -2.22 3.36 4.88
N VAL A 7 -2.04 2.80 3.68
CA VAL A 7 -1.02 3.24 2.73
C VAL A 7 -1.71 3.89 1.54
N THR A 8 -1.40 5.15 1.31
CA THR A 8 -1.89 5.92 0.16
C THR A 8 -0.72 6.46 -0.65
N GLY A 9 -0.95 6.85 -1.88
CA GLY A 9 0.08 7.48 -2.70
C GLY A 9 -0.43 8.70 -3.43
N GLY A 10 0.47 9.57 -3.78
CA GLY A 10 0.18 10.78 -4.54
C GLY A 10 1.28 11.12 -5.53
N VAL A 11 1.08 12.19 -6.27
CA VAL A 11 1.96 12.74 -7.32
C VAL A 11 1.88 11.94 -8.63
N VAL A 12 2.21 10.63 -8.61
CA VAL A 12 2.21 9.76 -9.81
C VAL A 12 1.77 8.35 -9.46
N SER A 13 1.27 7.62 -10.46
CA SER A 13 1.05 6.18 -10.39
C SER A 13 2.38 5.41 -10.37
N SER A 14 2.34 4.13 -10.06
CA SER A 14 3.53 3.24 -10.03
C SER A 14 4.66 3.72 -9.12
N LEU A 15 4.30 4.45 -8.06
CA LEU A 15 5.25 5.02 -7.10
C LEU A 15 5.92 3.95 -6.21
N GLY A 16 5.37 2.73 -6.20
CA GLY A 16 5.88 1.61 -5.40
C GLY A 16 5.16 1.42 -4.06
N LYS A 17 3.87 1.79 -3.97
CA LYS A 17 3.05 1.57 -2.77
C LYS A 17 3.04 0.12 -2.31
N GLY A 18 2.83 -0.83 -3.24
CA GLY A 18 2.81 -2.27 -2.94
C GLY A 18 4.11 -2.76 -2.31
N ILE A 19 5.24 -2.39 -2.89
CA ILE A 19 6.56 -2.75 -2.36
C ILE A 19 6.81 -2.08 -1.00
N ALA A 20 6.44 -0.82 -0.83
CA ALA A 20 6.60 -0.12 0.45
C ALA A 20 5.71 -0.74 1.55
N ALA A 21 4.46 -1.09 1.22
CA ALA A 21 3.53 -1.78 2.11
C ALA A 21 4.06 -3.17 2.51
N ALA A 22 4.48 -3.96 1.52
CA ALA A 22 5.05 -5.29 1.72
C ALA A 22 6.35 -5.24 2.55
N SER A 23 7.22 -4.25 2.28
CA SER A 23 8.47 -4.07 3.02
C SER A 23 8.24 -3.68 4.48
N LEU A 24 7.28 -2.78 4.75
CA LEU A 24 6.90 -2.47 6.13
C LEU A 24 6.35 -3.72 6.85
N ALA A 25 5.46 -4.46 6.17
CA ALA A 25 4.91 -5.70 6.72
C ALA A 25 6.01 -6.71 7.03
N ALA A 26 7.01 -6.88 6.15
CA ALA A 26 8.15 -7.75 6.36
C ALA A 26 8.98 -7.35 7.59
N VAL A 27 9.25 -6.06 7.76
CA VAL A 27 9.99 -5.56 8.94
C VAL A 27 9.21 -5.78 10.24
N LEU A 28 7.89 -5.55 10.23
CA LEU A 28 7.03 -5.81 11.38
C LEU A 28 6.94 -7.32 11.69
N GLU A 29 6.91 -8.17 10.67
CA GLU A 29 6.96 -9.64 10.84
C GLU A 29 8.32 -10.09 11.41
N ALA A 30 9.43 -9.47 10.97
CA ALA A 30 10.77 -9.71 11.52
C ALA A 30 10.92 -9.28 13.00
N ARG A 31 10.00 -8.45 13.50
CA ARG A 31 9.86 -8.10 14.92
C ARG A 31 8.95 -9.08 15.70
N GLY A 32 8.50 -10.16 15.06
CA GLY A 32 7.64 -11.18 15.67
C GLY A 32 6.15 -10.84 15.69
N LEU A 33 5.71 -9.80 15.02
CA LEU A 33 4.30 -9.44 14.92
C LEU A 33 3.59 -10.28 13.86
N LYS A 34 2.34 -10.63 14.09
CA LYS A 34 1.48 -11.24 13.09
C LYS A 34 0.91 -10.15 12.19
N VAL A 35 1.32 -10.15 10.93
CA VAL A 35 0.91 -9.14 9.96
C VAL A 35 -0.01 -9.72 8.90
N THR A 36 -0.84 -8.86 8.30
CA THR A 36 -1.57 -9.14 7.06
C THR A 36 -1.59 -7.88 6.19
N LEU A 37 -1.80 -8.08 4.89
CA LEU A 37 -1.93 -6.97 3.95
C LEU A 37 -3.28 -7.04 3.23
N LEU A 38 -3.81 -5.87 2.90
CA LEU A 38 -5.03 -5.75 2.11
C LEU A 38 -4.80 -4.76 0.98
N LYS A 39 -5.32 -5.10 -0.20
CA LYS A 39 -5.33 -4.25 -1.39
C LYS A 39 -6.74 -3.79 -1.71
N LEU A 40 -6.93 -2.49 -1.82
CA LEU A 40 -8.17 -1.83 -2.18
C LEU A 40 -8.01 -1.20 -3.57
N ASP A 41 -8.70 -1.76 -4.57
CA ASP A 41 -8.55 -1.32 -5.95
C ASP A 41 -9.72 -0.46 -6.40
N PRO A 42 -9.46 0.78 -6.85
CA PRO A 42 -10.53 1.75 -7.13
C PRO A 42 -11.28 1.55 -8.44
N TYR A 43 -10.95 0.54 -9.22
CA TYR A 43 -11.67 0.25 -10.47
C TYR A 43 -13.01 -0.47 -10.25
N ILE A 44 -13.92 -0.34 -11.24
CA ILE A 44 -15.30 -0.87 -11.21
C ILE A 44 -15.38 -2.36 -11.58
N ASN A 45 -14.35 -2.94 -12.17
CA ASN A 45 -14.32 -4.38 -12.44
C ASN A 45 -14.51 -5.17 -11.13
N LEU A 46 -15.23 -6.27 -11.17
CA LEU A 46 -15.42 -7.14 -10.00
C LEU A 46 -14.09 -7.78 -9.54
N ASP A 47 -13.25 -8.13 -10.51
CA ASP A 47 -11.90 -8.63 -10.33
C ASP A 47 -11.06 -8.31 -11.58
N PRO A 48 -9.73 -8.50 -11.55
CA PRO A 48 -8.87 -8.21 -12.69
C PRO A 48 -8.86 -9.30 -13.76
N GLY A 49 -9.58 -10.40 -13.59
CA GLY A 49 -9.52 -11.57 -14.46
C GLY A 49 -9.85 -11.30 -15.92
N THR A 50 -10.65 -10.28 -16.22
CA THR A 50 -11.01 -9.88 -17.60
C THR A 50 -10.27 -8.64 -18.07
N MET A 51 -9.38 -8.08 -17.26
CA MET A 51 -8.63 -6.86 -17.59
C MET A 51 -7.45 -7.19 -18.50
N SER A 52 -7.04 -6.21 -19.32
CA SER A 52 -5.89 -6.35 -20.20
C SER A 52 -4.60 -6.33 -19.37
N PRO A 53 -3.71 -7.34 -19.50
CA PRO A 53 -2.42 -7.34 -18.81
C PRO A 53 -1.53 -6.15 -19.17
N PHE A 54 -1.68 -5.59 -20.37
CA PHE A 54 -0.95 -4.41 -20.80
C PHE A 54 -1.34 -3.13 -20.05
N GLN A 55 -2.55 -3.08 -19.51
CA GLN A 55 -3.05 -1.93 -18.73
C GLN A 55 -2.83 -2.09 -17.24
N HIS A 56 -3.00 -3.31 -16.72
CA HIS A 56 -3.04 -3.58 -15.28
C HIS A 56 -1.96 -4.52 -14.77
N GLY A 57 -1.13 -5.06 -15.65
CA GLY A 57 -0.20 -6.13 -15.32
C GLY A 57 -0.90 -7.49 -15.22
N GLU A 58 -0.17 -8.49 -14.78
CA GLU A 58 -0.62 -9.86 -14.63
C GLU A 58 -1.59 -10.00 -13.45
N VAL A 59 -2.44 -11.03 -13.53
CA VAL A 59 -3.36 -11.41 -12.46
C VAL A 59 -2.65 -12.38 -11.52
N PHE A 60 -2.71 -12.12 -10.22
CA PHE A 60 -2.30 -13.07 -9.20
C PHE A 60 -3.51 -13.89 -8.76
N VAL A 61 -3.37 -15.22 -8.73
CA VAL A 61 -4.43 -16.13 -8.29
C VAL A 61 -4.04 -16.69 -6.92
N THR A 62 -4.89 -16.41 -5.93
CA THR A 62 -4.70 -16.91 -4.57
C THR A 62 -4.99 -18.42 -4.47
N ASP A 63 -4.49 -19.08 -3.42
CA ASP A 63 -4.73 -20.51 -3.17
C ASP A 63 -6.23 -20.85 -3.06
N ASP A 64 -7.05 -19.92 -2.61
CA ASP A 64 -8.52 -20.09 -2.55
C ASP A 64 -9.25 -19.69 -3.84
N GLY A 65 -8.49 -19.52 -4.95
CA GLY A 65 -9.00 -19.38 -6.32
C GLY A 65 -9.49 -17.96 -6.67
N ALA A 66 -9.14 -16.94 -5.90
CA ALA A 66 -9.50 -15.57 -6.26
C ALA A 66 -8.51 -14.97 -7.27
N GLU A 67 -9.03 -14.37 -8.34
CA GLU A 67 -8.25 -13.51 -9.23
C GLU A 67 -8.09 -12.15 -8.59
N THR A 68 -6.85 -11.68 -8.44
CA THR A 68 -6.50 -10.48 -7.68
C THR A 68 -5.44 -9.67 -8.38
N ASP A 69 -5.21 -8.45 -7.88
CA ASP A 69 -4.12 -7.61 -8.33
C ASP A 69 -2.74 -8.27 -8.09
N LEU A 70 -1.78 -7.99 -8.97
CA LEU A 70 -0.41 -8.50 -8.90
C LEU A 70 0.30 -8.16 -7.58
N ASP A 71 -0.07 -7.07 -6.93
CA ASP A 71 0.52 -6.66 -5.66
C ASP A 71 0.38 -7.75 -4.57
N LEU A 72 -0.65 -8.62 -4.63
CA LEU A 72 -0.75 -9.72 -3.69
C LEU A 72 0.40 -10.73 -3.83
N GLY A 73 0.91 -10.92 -5.04
CA GLY A 73 2.12 -11.70 -5.28
C GLY A 73 3.37 -11.07 -4.66
N HIS A 74 3.44 -9.74 -4.66
CA HIS A 74 4.50 -9.04 -3.92
C HIS A 74 4.33 -9.21 -2.41
N TYR A 75 3.11 -9.17 -1.89
CA TYR A 75 2.86 -9.36 -0.46
C TYR A 75 3.33 -10.74 0.02
N GLU A 76 2.97 -11.82 -0.70
CA GLU A 76 3.43 -13.17 -0.38
C GLU A 76 4.96 -13.35 -0.55
N ARG A 77 5.56 -12.61 -1.48
CA ARG A 77 7.03 -12.63 -1.66
C ARG A 77 7.77 -12.01 -0.48
N PHE A 78 7.17 -11.01 0.17
CA PHE A 78 7.80 -10.25 1.24
C PHE A 78 7.42 -10.73 2.64
N THR A 79 6.31 -11.44 2.78
CA THR A 79 5.81 -11.92 4.08
C THR A 79 5.58 -13.42 4.05
N ARG A 80 5.42 -14.01 5.23
CA ARG A 80 5.04 -15.43 5.37
C ARG A 80 3.52 -15.63 5.40
N THR A 81 2.77 -14.55 5.19
CA THR A 81 1.31 -14.58 5.19
C THR A 81 0.78 -14.96 3.83
N THR A 82 0.03 -16.06 3.75
CA THR A 82 -0.69 -16.44 2.51
C THR A 82 -1.88 -15.54 2.29
N MET A 83 -1.97 -14.98 1.08
CA MET A 83 -3.08 -14.13 0.67
C MET A 83 -4.30 -14.95 0.26
N THR A 84 -5.47 -14.40 0.52
CA THR A 84 -6.77 -15.01 0.23
C THR A 84 -7.68 -13.99 -0.43
N LYS A 85 -8.86 -14.43 -0.88
CA LYS A 85 -9.93 -13.53 -1.40
C LYS A 85 -10.37 -12.42 -0.44
N ARG A 86 -9.96 -12.47 0.84
CA ARG A 86 -10.23 -11.42 1.83
C ARG A 86 -9.23 -10.27 1.75
N ASN A 87 -8.08 -10.51 1.13
CA ASN A 87 -6.96 -9.58 1.10
C ASN A 87 -7.04 -8.59 -0.09
N ASN A 88 -7.96 -8.83 -1.04
CA ASN A 88 -8.19 -7.91 -2.16
C ASN A 88 -9.67 -7.71 -2.41
N PHE A 89 -10.08 -6.48 -2.64
CA PHE A 89 -11.41 -6.16 -3.16
C PHE A 89 -11.43 -4.85 -3.93
N THR A 90 -12.29 -4.80 -4.93
CA THR A 90 -12.45 -3.68 -5.86
C THR A 90 -13.65 -2.81 -5.48
N THR A 91 -13.70 -1.59 -6.01
CA THR A 91 -14.89 -0.76 -5.96
C THR A 91 -16.11 -1.52 -6.52
N GLY A 92 -15.93 -2.25 -7.63
CA GLY A 92 -17.01 -3.05 -8.23
C GLY A 92 -17.59 -4.09 -7.28
N ARG A 93 -16.75 -4.84 -6.57
CA ARG A 93 -17.21 -5.79 -5.54
C ARG A 93 -17.95 -5.15 -4.38
N VAL A 94 -17.55 -3.94 -3.99
CA VAL A 94 -18.22 -3.19 -2.92
C VAL A 94 -19.61 -2.74 -3.37
N TYR A 95 -19.70 -2.12 -4.55
CA TYR A 95 -21.00 -1.66 -5.10
C TYR A 95 -21.96 -2.82 -5.40
N ASP A 96 -21.47 -3.91 -6.00
CA ASP A 96 -22.28 -5.12 -6.23
C ASP A 96 -22.89 -5.62 -4.92
N ALA A 97 -22.09 -5.69 -3.85
CA ALA A 97 -22.59 -6.12 -2.53
C ALA A 97 -23.66 -5.19 -1.98
N VAL A 98 -23.49 -3.86 -2.10
CA VAL A 98 -24.45 -2.85 -1.65
C VAL A 98 -25.74 -2.94 -2.47
N LEU A 99 -25.65 -3.04 -3.79
CA LEU A 99 -26.81 -3.17 -4.69
C LEU A 99 -27.60 -4.46 -4.43
N ARG A 100 -26.91 -5.59 -4.21
CA ARG A 100 -27.58 -6.84 -3.85
C ARG A 100 -28.32 -6.77 -2.52
N LYS A 101 -27.77 -6.06 -1.52
CA LYS A 101 -28.44 -5.82 -0.23
C LYS A 101 -29.68 -4.94 -0.44
N GLU A 102 -29.57 -3.90 -1.26
CA GLU A 102 -30.70 -3.03 -1.59
C GLU A 102 -31.82 -3.83 -2.23
N ARG A 103 -31.52 -4.66 -3.25
CA ARG A 103 -32.53 -5.50 -3.93
C ARG A 103 -33.20 -6.52 -3.03
N ARG A 104 -32.52 -7.02 -2.00
CA ARG A 104 -33.12 -7.91 -1.01
C ARG A 104 -33.96 -7.19 0.06
N GLY A 105 -33.91 -5.87 0.10
CA GLY A 105 -34.61 -5.08 1.11
C GLY A 105 -33.89 -4.95 2.44
N ASP A 106 -32.59 -5.27 2.48
CA ASP A 106 -31.78 -5.23 3.73
C ASP A 106 -31.75 -3.82 4.35
N TYR A 107 -32.01 -2.78 3.57
CA TYR A 107 -32.03 -1.38 4.03
C TYR A 107 -33.43 -0.85 4.38
N LEU A 108 -34.44 -1.73 4.42
CA LEU A 108 -35.80 -1.42 4.90
C LEU A 108 -36.46 -0.20 4.23
N GLY A 109 -36.18 0.02 2.93
CA GLY A 109 -36.72 1.15 2.14
C GLY A 109 -35.97 2.48 2.34
N GLY A 110 -34.87 2.49 3.08
CA GLY A 110 -34.00 3.66 3.22
C GLY A 110 -33.31 4.04 1.90
N THR A 111 -33.02 5.33 1.73
CA THR A 111 -32.21 5.80 0.59
C THR A 111 -30.77 5.34 0.74
N VAL A 112 -30.29 4.52 -0.20
CA VAL A 112 -28.91 3.99 -0.19
C VAL A 112 -27.99 5.00 -0.87
N GLN A 113 -26.90 5.37 -0.17
CA GLN A 113 -25.94 6.41 -0.59
C GLN A 113 -24.51 5.91 -0.43
N VAL A 114 -23.54 6.63 -1.00
CA VAL A 114 -22.12 6.30 -0.81
C VAL A 114 -21.76 6.35 0.68
N ILE A 115 -22.16 7.41 1.37
CA ILE A 115 -22.06 7.54 2.83
C ILE A 115 -23.47 7.37 3.39
N PRO A 116 -23.74 6.42 4.31
CA PRO A 116 -22.76 5.51 4.93
C PRO A 116 -22.63 4.15 4.22
N HIS A 117 -23.48 3.76 3.27
CA HIS A 117 -23.68 2.36 2.88
C HIS A 117 -22.47 1.73 2.16
N VAL A 118 -21.85 2.48 1.23
CA VAL A 118 -20.63 2.02 0.52
C VAL A 118 -19.45 2.08 1.48
N THR A 119 -19.31 3.16 2.24
CA THR A 119 -18.21 3.30 3.20
C THR A 119 -18.26 2.26 4.31
N ASP A 120 -19.45 1.93 4.82
CA ASP A 120 -19.62 0.86 5.83
C ASP A 120 -19.27 -0.53 5.28
N GLU A 121 -19.63 -0.82 4.02
CA GLU A 121 -19.22 -2.07 3.37
C GLU A 121 -17.69 -2.14 3.20
N ILE A 122 -17.03 -1.05 2.85
CA ILE A 122 -15.56 -0.95 2.77
C ILE A 122 -14.94 -1.23 4.16
N LYS A 123 -15.39 -0.50 5.18
CA LYS A 123 -14.90 -0.65 6.57
C LYS A 123 -15.07 -2.07 7.07
N ARG A 124 -16.24 -2.67 6.84
CA ARG A 124 -16.53 -4.06 7.20
C ARG A 124 -15.57 -5.04 6.54
N ARG A 125 -15.23 -4.85 5.24
CA ARG A 125 -14.27 -5.69 4.52
C ARG A 125 -12.86 -5.52 5.05
N VAL A 126 -12.42 -4.30 5.32
CA VAL A 126 -11.11 -4.01 5.90
C VAL A 126 -10.96 -4.71 7.26
N ILE A 127 -11.95 -4.54 8.15
CA ILE A 127 -11.91 -5.17 9.48
C ILE A 127 -11.90 -6.70 9.36
N LYS A 128 -12.74 -7.27 8.48
CA LYS A 128 -12.79 -8.72 8.27
C LYS A 128 -11.52 -9.29 7.65
N GLY A 129 -10.88 -8.56 6.74
CA GLY A 129 -9.61 -8.97 6.11
C GLY A 129 -8.43 -8.93 7.07
N ALA A 130 -8.51 -8.06 8.09
CA ALA A 130 -7.49 -7.87 9.12
C ALA A 130 -7.63 -8.82 10.32
N ASP A 131 -8.68 -9.66 10.35
CA ASP A 131 -9.00 -10.50 11.49
C ASP A 131 -7.86 -11.45 11.87
N GLY A 132 -7.51 -11.45 13.14
CA GLY A 132 -6.47 -12.28 13.71
C GLY A 132 -5.03 -11.78 13.53
N ALA A 133 -4.81 -10.61 12.90
CA ALA A 133 -3.49 -9.98 12.83
C ALA A 133 -3.27 -8.97 13.98
N ASP A 134 -1.99 -8.77 14.35
CA ASP A 134 -1.59 -7.69 15.25
C ASP A 134 -1.60 -6.36 14.52
N VAL A 135 -1.06 -6.36 13.28
CA VAL A 135 -1.02 -5.21 12.37
C VAL A 135 -1.54 -5.60 11.00
N ALA A 136 -2.45 -4.80 10.45
CA ALA A 136 -2.91 -4.87 9.07
C ALA A 136 -2.39 -3.67 8.28
N VAL A 137 -1.67 -3.93 7.20
CA VAL A 137 -1.24 -2.91 6.25
C VAL A 137 -2.25 -2.87 5.11
N VAL A 138 -2.93 -1.74 4.95
CA VAL A 138 -4.05 -1.58 4.01
C VAL A 138 -3.65 -0.61 2.91
N GLU A 139 -3.36 -1.13 1.74
CA GLU A 139 -2.97 -0.31 0.58
C GLU A 139 -4.20 0.15 -0.19
N VAL A 140 -4.32 1.45 -0.37
CA VAL A 140 -5.34 2.07 -1.23
C VAL A 140 -4.74 2.29 -2.62
N GLY A 141 -5.32 1.66 -3.62
CA GLY A 141 -4.97 1.82 -5.02
C GLY A 141 -5.30 3.23 -5.54
N GLY A 142 -4.73 3.58 -6.69
CA GLY A 142 -4.89 4.91 -7.28
C GLY A 142 -4.02 5.97 -6.63
N THR A 143 -4.31 7.22 -6.98
CA THR A 143 -3.60 8.41 -6.49
C THR A 143 -4.53 9.26 -5.63
N ALA A 144 -4.04 9.84 -4.56
CA ALA A 144 -4.83 10.76 -3.75
C ALA A 144 -5.24 11.97 -4.61
N GLY A 145 -6.54 12.24 -4.63
CA GLY A 145 -7.17 13.24 -5.53
C GLY A 145 -7.97 12.62 -6.68
N ASP A 146 -7.72 11.35 -7.04
CA ASP A 146 -8.50 10.67 -8.06
C ASP A 146 -9.92 10.38 -7.55
N ILE A 147 -10.92 10.63 -8.41
CA ILE A 147 -12.36 10.43 -8.08
C ILE A 147 -12.62 8.97 -7.69
N GLU A 148 -11.99 8.04 -8.39
CA GLU A 148 -12.17 6.61 -8.20
C GLU A 148 -11.77 6.14 -6.80
N SER A 149 -10.77 6.79 -6.20
CA SER A 149 -10.26 6.43 -4.86
C SER A 149 -11.06 7.05 -3.72
N GLN A 150 -11.92 8.04 -3.99
CA GLN A 150 -12.60 8.81 -2.95
C GLN A 150 -13.43 7.97 -1.97
N PRO A 151 -14.23 6.96 -2.38
CA PRO A 151 -14.99 6.15 -1.42
C PRO A 151 -14.08 5.38 -0.45
N PHE A 152 -12.91 4.91 -0.91
CA PHE A 152 -11.93 4.26 -0.06
C PHE A 152 -11.27 5.25 0.91
N LEU A 153 -10.86 6.42 0.42
CA LEU A 153 -10.26 7.45 1.26
C LEU A 153 -11.25 7.96 2.32
N GLU A 154 -12.53 8.11 1.97
CA GLU A 154 -13.57 8.46 2.94
C GLU A 154 -13.76 7.36 4.00
N ALA A 155 -13.78 6.08 3.60
CA ALA A 155 -13.84 4.96 4.54
C ALA A 155 -12.62 4.92 5.46
N VAL A 156 -11.42 5.21 4.95
CA VAL A 156 -10.18 5.32 5.75
C VAL A 156 -10.29 6.48 6.74
N ARG A 157 -10.81 7.65 6.31
CA ARG A 157 -11.03 8.79 7.19
C ARG A 157 -11.94 8.44 8.37
N GLN A 158 -13.05 7.73 8.09
CA GLN A 158 -13.97 7.26 9.11
C GLN A 158 -13.31 6.24 10.05
N LEU A 159 -12.58 5.24 9.50
CA LEU A 159 -11.87 4.25 10.31
C LEU A 159 -10.81 4.90 11.20
N LYS A 160 -10.04 5.88 10.72
CA LYS A 160 -9.08 6.60 11.56
C LYS A 160 -9.76 7.30 12.73
N LEU A 161 -10.93 7.89 12.51
CA LEU A 161 -11.72 8.53 13.58
C LEU A 161 -12.25 7.50 14.59
N GLU A 162 -12.81 6.39 14.10
CA GLU A 162 -13.39 5.34 14.94
C GLU A 162 -12.35 4.56 15.77
N LEU A 163 -11.19 4.30 15.19
CA LEU A 163 -10.11 3.52 15.82
C LEU A 163 -9.20 4.36 16.71
N GLY A 164 -9.05 5.62 16.41
CA GLY A 164 -8.15 6.53 17.11
C GLY A 164 -6.66 6.37 16.73
N PRO A 165 -5.79 7.29 17.19
CA PRO A 165 -4.41 7.39 16.74
C PRO A 165 -3.52 6.21 17.16
N THR A 166 -3.85 5.52 18.25
CA THR A 166 -3.10 4.35 18.72
C THR A 166 -3.42 3.06 17.96
N ARG A 167 -4.42 3.10 17.06
CA ARG A 167 -4.85 1.93 16.28
C ARG A 167 -4.91 2.15 14.78
N ALA A 168 -4.79 3.39 14.31
CA ALA A 168 -4.85 3.70 12.90
C ALA A 168 -3.83 4.78 12.53
N LEU A 169 -2.88 4.44 11.67
CA LEU A 169 -1.90 5.34 11.05
C LEU A 169 -2.18 5.50 9.57
N LEU A 170 -1.91 6.68 9.04
CA LEU A 170 -1.90 6.96 7.61
C LEU A 170 -0.48 7.23 7.12
N MET A 171 0.04 6.34 6.33
CA MET A 171 1.31 6.46 5.62
C MET A 171 1.05 6.90 4.19
N HIS A 172 1.64 8.00 3.77
CA HIS A 172 1.47 8.55 2.44
C HIS A 172 2.78 8.56 1.67
N LEU A 173 2.81 7.84 0.55
CA LEU A 173 3.96 7.76 -0.34
C LEU A 173 3.92 8.88 -1.37
N THR A 174 5.01 9.64 -1.49
CA THR A 174 5.15 10.77 -2.41
C THR A 174 6.44 10.69 -3.20
N LEU A 175 6.52 11.47 -4.28
CA LEU A 175 7.73 11.64 -5.08
C LEU A 175 8.38 13.00 -4.80
N ILE A 176 9.68 13.00 -4.58
CA ILE A 176 10.53 14.19 -4.59
C ILE A 176 11.33 14.17 -5.89
N PRO A 177 10.92 14.89 -6.94
CA PRO A 177 11.66 14.90 -8.20
C PRO A 177 13.04 15.54 -8.02
N TYR A 178 14.04 14.90 -8.63
CA TYR A 178 15.35 15.49 -8.85
C TYR A 178 15.42 16.10 -10.25
N ILE A 179 15.71 17.38 -10.35
CA ILE A 179 15.86 18.08 -11.61
C ILE A 179 17.33 18.12 -11.98
N ALA A 180 17.78 17.19 -12.80
CA ALA A 180 19.19 17.01 -13.15
C ALA A 180 19.84 18.28 -13.73
N THR A 181 19.11 19.04 -14.57
CA THR A 181 19.60 20.29 -15.16
C THR A 181 19.81 21.42 -14.13
N ALA A 182 19.07 21.37 -13.01
CA ALA A 182 19.19 22.36 -11.92
C ALA A 182 20.04 21.84 -10.75
N GLY A 183 20.37 20.55 -10.72
CA GLY A 183 21.13 19.91 -9.65
C GLY A 183 20.41 19.91 -8.29
N GLU A 184 19.07 19.97 -8.28
CA GLU A 184 18.31 20.12 -7.04
C GLU A 184 17.04 19.26 -6.99
N ILE A 185 16.60 18.91 -5.78
CA ILE A 185 15.32 18.26 -5.52
C ILE A 185 14.19 19.29 -5.37
N LYS A 186 12.96 18.87 -5.68
CA LYS A 186 11.77 19.72 -5.57
C LYS A 186 10.76 19.12 -4.60
N THR A 187 10.53 19.80 -3.47
CA THR A 187 9.58 19.36 -2.43
C THR A 187 8.13 19.78 -2.69
N LYS A 188 7.87 20.62 -3.67
CA LYS A 188 6.51 21.11 -4.02
C LYS A 188 5.52 19.99 -4.35
N PRO A 189 5.86 18.97 -5.17
CA PRO A 189 4.93 17.89 -5.48
C PRO A 189 4.45 17.14 -4.22
N THR A 190 5.36 16.85 -3.29
CA THR A 190 5.02 16.27 -1.98
C THR A 190 4.06 17.16 -1.19
N GLN A 191 4.33 18.47 -1.12
CA GLN A 191 3.45 19.43 -0.42
C GLN A 191 2.05 19.47 -1.03
N HIS A 192 1.94 19.46 -2.37
CA HIS A 192 0.65 19.46 -3.07
C HIS A 192 -0.11 18.16 -2.85
N SER A 193 0.56 17.02 -2.92
CA SER A 193 -0.05 15.71 -2.66
C SER A 193 -0.65 15.62 -1.25
N VAL A 194 0.07 16.10 -0.24
CA VAL A 194 -0.45 16.16 1.13
C VAL A 194 -1.59 17.16 1.25
N LYS A 195 -1.56 18.29 0.52
CA LYS A 195 -2.66 19.26 0.51
C LYS A 195 -3.93 18.62 -0.05
N GLU A 196 -3.85 17.85 -1.14
CA GLU A 196 -4.99 17.11 -1.70
C GLU A 196 -5.56 16.13 -0.67
N LEU A 197 -4.71 15.36 -0.01
CA LEU A 197 -5.13 14.41 1.02
C LEU A 197 -5.84 15.12 2.19
N ARG A 198 -5.31 16.27 2.61
CA ARG A 198 -5.92 17.10 3.66
C ARG A 198 -7.27 17.71 3.26
N SER A 199 -7.47 18.01 1.97
CA SER A 199 -8.76 18.50 1.47
C SER A 199 -9.90 17.47 1.61
N ILE A 200 -9.54 16.18 1.68
CA ILE A 200 -10.46 15.07 1.94
C ILE A 200 -10.64 14.83 3.47
N GLY A 201 -9.93 15.58 4.31
CA GLY A 201 -9.96 15.41 5.77
C GLY A 201 -8.99 14.35 6.31
N LEU A 202 -7.97 13.96 5.54
CA LEU A 202 -6.93 13.03 5.93
C LEU A 202 -5.60 13.73 6.14
N GLN A 203 -5.06 13.69 7.37
CA GLN A 203 -3.70 14.11 7.69
C GLN A 203 -2.81 12.88 7.73
N PRO A 204 -1.73 12.80 6.92
CA PRO A 204 -0.78 11.70 7.04
C PRO A 204 0.00 11.80 8.34
N ASP A 205 0.24 10.66 8.96
CA ASP A 205 1.08 10.51 10.14
C ASP A 205 2.54 10.25 9.74
N VAL A 206 2.74 9.59 8.59
CA VAL A 206 4.05 9.25 8.01
C VAL A 206 4.08 9.66 6.54
N LEU A 207 5.20 10.21 6.11
CA LEU A 207 5.51 10.44 4.70
C LEU A 207 6.68 9.55 4.27
N LEU A 208 6.46 8.69 3.26
CA LEU A 208 7.54 8.05 2.53
C LEU A 208 7.85 8.90 1.31
N CYS A 209 9.05 9.44 1.27
CA CYS A 209 9.47 10.39 0.25
C CYS A 209 10.43 9.70 -0.73
N ARG A 210 9.88 9.12 -1.81
CA ARG A 210 10.70 8.49 -2.86
C ARG A 210 11.51 9.55 -3.61
N CYS A 211 12.81 9.30 -3.76
CA CYS A 211 13.74 10.19 -4.46
C CYS A 211 14.88 9.38 -5.10
N ALA A 212 15.37 9.86 -6.24
CA ALA A 212 16.52 9.27 -6.92
C ALA A 212 17.88 9.63 -6.27
N VAL A 213 17.90 10.69 -5.44
CA VAL A 213 19.10 11.17 -4.74
C VAL A 213 18.79 11.40 -3.27
N ASP A 214 19.83 11.53 -2.45
CA ASP A 214 19.65 11.78 -1.02
C ASP A 214 18.83 13.04 -0.72
N VAL A 215 18.03 12.98 0.33
CA VAL A 215 17.16 14.06 0.78
C VAL A 215 17.76 14.66 2.07
N ASP A 216 18.43 15.76 1.92
CA ASP A 216 19.11 16.43 3.04
C ASP A 216 18.14 16.83 4.17
N GLU A 217 18.72 17.08 5.34
CA GLU A 217 17.96 17.44 6.54
C GLU A 217 17.13 18.73 6.34
N GLY A 218 17.65 19.71 5.60
CA GLY A 218 16.96 20.96 5.31
C GLY A 218 15.67 20.73 4.50
N ALA A 219 15.75 19.88 3.48
CA ALA A 219 14.60 19.48 2.68
C ALA A 219 13.57 18.69 3.52
N ARG A 220 14.03 17.77 4.38
CA ARG A 220 13.15 17.02 5.29
C ARG A 220 12.45 17.94 6.29
N ARG A 221 13.16 18.90 6.90
CA ARG A 221 12.56 19.92 7.81
C ARG A 221 11.52 20.77 7.09
N LYS A 222 11.82 21.18 5.85
CA LYS A 222 10.87 21.91 5.02
C LYS A 222 9.61 21.09 4.72
N ILE A 223 9.75 19.83 4.34
CA ILE A 223 8.60 18.92 4.11
C ILE A 223 7.78 18.80 5.41
N SER A 224 8.42 18.46 6.52
CA SER A 224 7.78 18.37 7.85
C SER A 224 6.93 19.59 8.17
N LEU A 225 7.52 20.79 8.04
CA LEU A 225 6.82 22.05 8.33
C LEU A 225 5.61 22.27 7.42
N PHE A 226 5.75 22.09 6.11
CA PHE A 226 4.69 22.38 5.15
C PHE A 226 3.56 21.34 5.13
N THR A 227 3.87 20.12 5.55
CA THR A 227 2.92 19.00 5.53
C THR A 227 2.32 18.71 6.90
N ASN A 228 2.81 19.36 7.96
CA ASN A 228 2.41 19.11 9.35
C ASN A 228 2.60 17.63 9.73
N VAL A 229 3.72 17.05 9.32
CA VAL A 229 4.15 15.70 9.69
C VAL A 229 5.41 15.81 10.54
N GLU A 230 5.49 15.01 11.60
CA GLU A 230 6.64 15.01 12.51
C GLU A 230 7.93 14.73 11.73
N PHE A 231 9.03 15.44 12.06
CA PHE A 231 10.29 15.34 11.32
C PHE A 231 10.81 13.90 11.21
N ARG A 232 10.73 13.12 12.31
CA ARG A 232 11.16 11.72 12.32
C ARG A 232 10.27 10.81 11.46
N ALA A 233 9.05 11.25 11.13
CA ALA A 233 8.11 10.54 10.28
C ALA A 233 8.19 10.95 8.79
N VAL A 234 9.09 11.88 8.43
CA VAL A 234 9.45 12.16 7.03
C VAL A 234 10.60 11.25 6.64
N ILE A 235 10.27 10.11 6.08
CA ILE A 235 11.19 9.01 5.76
C ILE A 235 11.64 9.11 4.30
N PRO A 236 12.92 9.34 4.01
CA PRO A 236 13.44 9.25 2.65
C PRO A 236 13.44 7.79 2.19
N LEU A 237 13.02 7.57 0.96
CA LEU A 237 13.02 6.27 0.29
C LEU A 237 13.77 6.40 -1.03
N LEU A 238 15.05 6.11 -1.00
CA LEU A 238 15.90 6.18 -2.20
C LEU A 238 15.57 5.05 -3.18
N ASP A 239 15.68 5.35 -4.45
CA ASP A 239 15.62 4.33 -5.49
C ASP A 239 16.72 3.30 -5.24
N ALA A 240 16.34 2.03 -5.19
CA ALA A 240 17.23 0.91 -4.94
C ALA A 240 17.42 0.06 -6.19
N ASP A 241 18.60 -0.53 -6.33
CA ASP A 241 18.95 -1.47 -7.39
C ASP A 241 18.33 -2.86 -7.20
N SER A 242 17.76 -3.12 -6.02
CA SER A 242 16.96 -4.30 -5.69
C SER A 242 15.81 -3.94 -4.74
N ILE A 243 14.63 -4.48 -5.02
CA ILE A 243 13.46 -4.30 -4.14
C ILE A 243 13.67 -4.97 -2.77
N TYR A 244 14.53 -5.98 -2.69
CA TYR A 244 14.82 -6.69 -1.45
C TYR A 244 15.68 -5.89 -0.45
N LYS A 245 16.25 -4.76 -0.88
CA LYS A 245 16.93 -3.80 0.02
C LYS A 245 15.96 -2.88 0.74
N ILE A 246 14.71 -2.76 0.26
CA ILE A 246 13.75 -1.80 0.80
C ILE A 246 13.40 -2.09 2.28
N PRO A 247 13.17 -3.33 2.73
CA PRO A 247 12.93 -3.60 4.15
C PRO A 247 14.06 -3.06 5.05
N GLY A 248 15.32 -3.34 4.72
CA GLY A 248 16.49 -2.82 5.45
C GLY A 248 16.55 -1.29 5.42
N ASN A 249 16.25 -0.67 4.28
CA ASN A 249 16.23 0.80 4.16
C ASN A 249 15.15 1.44 5.04
N LEU A 250 13.95 0.86 5.12
CA LEU A 250 12.87 1.36 5.98
C LEU A 250 13.23 1.23 7.46
N ASN A 251 13.78 0.09 7.87
CA ASN A 251 14.25 -0.14 9.23
C ASN A 251 15.37 0.83 9.61
N ALA A 252 16.40 0.98 8.76
CA ALA A 252 17.51 1.90 8.99
C ALA A 252 17.05 3.37 9.14
N ASN A 253 15.95 3.75 8.50
CA ASN A 253 15.33 5.07 8.64
C ASN A 253 14.33 5.16 9.82
N GLY A 254 14.17 4.11 10.63
CA GLY A 254 13.35 4.08 11.84
C GLY A 254 11.85 4.08 11.61
N LEU A 255 11.37 3.62 10.43
CA LEU A 255 9.95 3.60 10.14
C LEU A 255 9.17 2.65 11.06
N ASP A 256 9.69 1.47 11.27
CA ASP A 256 9.08 0.45 12.12
C ASP A 256 9.06 0.88 13.59
N ASP A 257 10.14 1.48 14.10
CA ASP A 257 10.18 2.06 15.45
C ASP A 257 9.11 3.14 15.61
N TYR A 258 8.97 4.03 14.61
CA TYR A 258 7.93 5.06 14.63
C TYR A 258 6.52 4.43 14.68
N VAL A 259 6.25 3.42 13.85
CA VAL A 259 4.95 2.74 13.81
C VAL A 259 4.64 2.07 15.15
N LEU A 260 5.62 1.40 15.76
CA LEU A 260 5.44 0.75 17.06
C LEU A 260 5.22 1.74 18.19
N ASP A 261 5.98 2.84 18.23
CA ASP A 261 5.78 3.92 19.19
C ASP A 261 4.34 4.47 19.13
N GLN A 262 3.85 4.75 17.92
CA GLN A 262 2.50 5.27 17.73
C GLN A 262 1.42 4.26 18.15
N PHE A 263 1.65 2.99 17.90
CA PHE A 263 0.74 1.92 18.29
C PHE A 263 0.89 1.46 19.74
N GLN A 264 1.88 1.99 20.46
CA GLN A 264 2.22 1.58 21.82
C GLN A 264 2.41 0.06 21.89
N LEU A 265 3.18 -0.48 20.94
CA LEU A 265 3.52 -1.90 20.87
C LEU A 265 4.98 -2.12 21.27
N ASP A 266 5.17 -3.01 22.24
CA ASP A 266 6.50 -3.52 22.56
C ASP A 266 6.81 -4.71 21.67
N SER A 267 7.98 -4.70 21.05
CA SER A 267 8.52 -5.81 20.27
C SER A 267 10.04 -5.77 20.25
N PRO A 268 10.73 -6.90 20.03
CA PRO A 268 12.19 -6.89 19.84
C PRO A 268 12.58 -6.09 18.60
N ALA A 269 13.86 -5.78 18.46
CA ALA A 269 14.40 -5.24 17.22
C ALA A 269 14.17 -6.22 16.05
N ALA A 270 14.02 -5.67 14.84
CA ALA A 270 13.81 -6.49 13.65
C ALA A 270 15.07 -7.34 13.36
N ASP A 271 14.89 -8.64 13.21
CA ASP A 271 15.93 -9.52 12.67
C ASP A 271 15.79 -9.60 11.15
N LEU A 272 16.63 -8.85 10.45
CA LEU A 272 16.63 -8.78 8.98
C LEU A 272 17.72 -9.66 8.34
N SER A 273 18.32 -10.59 9.09
CA SER A 273 19.41 -11.46 8.60
C SER A 273 19.02 -12.26 7.36
N GLU A 274 17.79 -12.77 7.27
CA GLU A 274 17.28 -13.45 6.08
C GLU A 274 17.24 -12.51 4.86
N TRP A 275 16.85 -11.24 5.04
CA TRP A 275 16.84 -10.23 3.98
C TRP A 275 18.25 -9.89 3.51
N ASP A 276 19.18 -9.73 4.43
CA ASP A 276 20.60 -9.48 4.12
C ASP A 276 21.19 -10.64 3.31
N GLU A 277 20.82 -11.88 3.66
CA GLU A 277 21.25 -13.06 2.92
C GLU A 277 20.65 -13.10 1.50
N VAL A 278 19.37 -12.77 1.32
CA VAL A 278 18.72 -12.67 0.00
C VAL A 278 19.43 -11.65 -0.88
N VAL A 279 19.69 -10.44 -0.34
CA VAL A 279 20.43 -9.39 -1.05
C VAL A 279 21.85 -9.84 -1.39
N ALA A 280 22.57 -10.44 -0.46
CA ALA A 280 23.92 -10.93 -0.71
C ALA A 280 23.95 -12.00 -1.82
N ARG A 281 22.97 -12.90 -1.85
CA ARG A 281 22.85 -13.93 -2.90
C ARG A 281 22.49 -13.34 -4.26
N GLU A 282 21.61 -12.34 -4.33
CA GLU A 282 21.23 -11.66 -5.58
C GLU A 282 22.45 -11.04 -6.27
N PHE A 283 23.33 -10.42 -5.51
CA PHE A 283 24.54 -9.78 -6.05
C PHE A 283 25.76 -10.72 -6.15
N SER A 284 25.64 -11.98 -5.68
CA SER A 284 26.69 -12.97 -5.77
C SER A 284 26.78 -13.58 -7.18
N LYS A 285 27.91 -13.42 -7.83
CA LYS A 285 28.21 -14.01 -9.16
C LYS A 285 28.93 -15.37 -9.11
N THR A 286 28.88 -16.06 -7.97
CA THR A 286 29.73 -17.24 -7.73
C THR A 286 29.27 -18.52 -8.45
N ARG A 287 28.07 -18.59 -8.98
CA ARG A 287 27.48 -19.80 -9.58
C ARG A 287 27.30 -19.76 -11.10
N GLY A 288 27.82 -18.73 -11.77
CA GLY A 288 27.71 -18.59 -13.21
C GLY A 288 26.32 -18.07 -13.65
N THR A 289 26.06 -18.14 -14.97
CA THR A 289 24.82 -17.69 -15.59
C THR A 289 23.96 -18.90 -15.97
N VAL A 290 22.67 -18.84 -15.69
CA VAL A 290 21.66 -19.79 -16.19
C VAL A 290 20.70 -19.06 -17.13
N THR A 291 20.28 -19.74 -18.18
CA THR A 291 19.24 -19.22 -19.08
C THR A 291 17.90 -19.79 -18.64
N VAL A 292 16.97 -18.90 -18.30
CA VAL A 292 15.59 -19.25 -17.97
C VAL A 292 14.70 -18.82 -19.10
N GLY A 293 13.96 -19.77 -19.73
CA GLY A 293 12.93 -19.46 -20.71
C GLY A 293 11.60 -19.26 -20.00
N MET A 294 11.01 -18.08 -20.12
CA MET A 294 9.61 -17.86 -19.76
C MET A 294 8.72 -18.22 -20.95
N VAL A 295 7.79 -19.16 -20.74
CA VAL A 295 6.79 -19.52 -21.73
C VAL A 295 5.44 -19.06 -21.21
N GLU A 296 4.92 -18.03 -21.84
CA GLU A 296 3.68 -17.39 -21.44
C GLU A 296 2.75 -17.27 -22.65
N ILE A 297 1.46 -17.53 -22.44
CA ILE A 297 0.41 -17.17 -23.40
C ILE A 297 -0.37 -16.01 -22.79
N GLY A 298 0.00 -14.77 -23.16
CA GLY A 298 -0.72 -13.58 -22.74
C GLY A 298 -2.16 -13.58 -23.25
N ARG A 299 -3.11 -13.18 -22.42
CA ARG A 299 -4.54 -13.07 -22.79
C ARG A 299 -4.76 -12.16 -24.02
N ALA A 300 -3.94 -11.14 -24.20
CA ALA A 300 -4.00 -10.24 -25.35
C ALA A 300 -3.59 -10.93 -26.66
N SER A 301 -2.60 -11.82 -26.65
CA SER A 301 -2.15 -12.53 -27.86
C SER A 301 -3.19 -13.54 -28.37
N CYS A 302 -4.07 -14.04 -27.51
CA CYS A 302 -5.18 -14.91 -27.89
C CYS A 302 -6.32 -14.15 -28.59
N ARG A 303 -6.47 -12.83 -28.35
CA ARG A 303 -7.51 -12.01 -29.00
C ARG A 303 -7.10 -11.45 -30.35
N GLU A 304 -5.81 -11.29 -30.60
CA GLU A 304 -5.28 -10.78 -31.88
C GLU A 304 -5.25 -11.83 -33.00
N ARG A 305 -5.51 -13.10 -32.68
CA ARG A 305 -5.50 -14.22 -33.64
C ARG A 305 -6.87 -14.77 -33.98
N GLY A 306 -7.94 -14.08 -33.61
CA GLY A 306 -9.32 -14.45 -33.92
C GLY A 306 -9.90 -13.57 -35.03
#